data_193b80c03cbfa74aa3f644df5ae33dc6
#
_entry.id   193b80c03cbfa74aa3f644df5ae33dc6
#
_cell.length_a   1.000
_cell.length_b   1.000
_cell.length_c   1.000
_cell.angle_alpha   90.00
_cell.angle_beta   90.00
_cell.angle_gamma   90.00
#
_symmetry.space_group_name_H-M   'P 1'
#
loop_
_entity.id
_entity.type
_entity.pdbx_description
1 polymer ?
#
loop_
_entity_poly.entity_id
_entity_poly.type
_entity_poly.pdbx_seq_one_letter_code
_entity_poly.pdbx_strand_id
1 'polypeptide(L)'
;HVSKYCRYFSTQYPCVSDNKPTFVIFLLFICAKVTIFGKILMSMENQYQYFKRDISWLSFNYRVLLEAEDDTLPLYERINFISIYSSNLEEFYKIRVADHKAIATGAAQSDEETVQSTIELVDAINLEVNRQMEDRIRIYEQKILPALKKNHIIFYQSRNVEPFHHDFVRRFFREEIFPFLQPVPVSKDKVISFLRDNRLYLAVRLQQKGLPPGAPGRTQYFVMKQPYSKVPRFIELPKVGNNYYLMFIEDIIKANLDVIFPGYDVESSYCIKISRDADILIDDAANTSEIIEQVKTKVKKRKIGDVCRFVYD
;
A
#
# COMPACT_ATOMS: atom_id res chain seq x y z
N HIS A 1 -36.50 18.68 24.17
CA HIS A 1 -37.45 18.53 23.03
C HIS A 1 -38.83 18.03 23.42
N VAL A 2 -39.02 17.42 24.60
CA VAL A 2 -40.32 16.94 25.11
C VAL A 2 -41.26 18.13 25.49
N SER A 3 -40.72 19.30 25.87
CA SER A 3 -41.53 20.46 26.28
C SER A 3 -42.27 21.19 25.14
N LYS A 4 -41.84 20.97 23.88
CA LYS A 4 -42.50 21.58 22.71
C LYS A 4 -43.77 20.82 22.26
N TYR A 5 -43.82 19.52 22.51
CA TYR A 5 -44.98 18.69 22.13
C TYR A 5 -46.14 18.81 23.14
N CYS A 6 -45.87 19.07 24.41
CA CYS A 6 -46.93 19.29 25.38
C CYS A 6 -47.76 20.59 25.13
N ARG A 7 -47.22 21.62 24.48
CA ARG A 7 -47.98 22.85 24.16
C ARG A 7 -48.87 22.72 22.92
N TYR A 8 -48.60 21.79 22.04
CA TYR A 8 -49.39 21.62 20.80
C TYR A 8 -50.72 20.87 21.06
N PHE A 9 -50.77 20.02 22.10
CA PHE A 9 -51.99 19.27 22.43
C PHE A 9 -52.97 20.01 23.29
N SER A 10 -52.60 21.10 23.95
CA SER A 10 -53.51 21.87 24.81
C SER A 10 -54.42 22.86 24.05
N THR A 11 -54.20 23.07 22.77
CA THR A 11 -54.93 24.05 21.96
C THR A 11 -56.01 23.46 21.04
N GLN A 12 -56.09 22.12 20.92
CA GLN A 12 -57.05 21.50 19.97
C GLN A 12 -58.22 20.75 20.60
N TYR A 13 -58.30 20.60 21.94
CA TYR A 13 -59.46 19.92 22.58
C TYR A 13 -59.94 20.73 23.79
N PRO A 14 -61.12 21.31 23.70
CA PRO A 14 -61.78 21.96 24.89
C PRO A 14 -62.24 20.87 25.84
N CYS A 15 -62.07 21.17 27.11
CA CYS A 15 -62.49 20.46 28.31
C CYS A 15 -63.66 19.47 28.17
N VAL A 16 -63.32 18.18 28.47
CA VAL A 16 -64.31 17.22 28.93
C VAL A 16 -64.09 16.99 30.44
N SER A 17 -65.14 17.13 31.18
CA SER A 17 -65.28 17.11 32.64
C SER A 17 -64.67 15.86 33.32
N ASP A 18 -64.15 16.13 34.51
CA ASP A 18 -64.01 15.29 35.69
C ASP A 18 -64.03 13.77 35.55
N ASN A 19 -62.92 13.19 35.12
CA ASN A 19 -62.52 11.83 35.50
C ASN A 19 -61.00 11.74 35.60
N LYS A 20 -60.49 12.26 36.72
CA LYS A 20 -59.02 12.28 36.99
C LYS A 20 -58.28 10.93 36.88
N PRO A 21 -58.87 9.74 37.22
CA PRO A 21 -58.15 8.50 37.11
C PRO A 21 -57.90 8.05 35.65
N THR A 22 -58.85 8.34 34.73
CA THR A 22 -58.75 7.87 33.34
C THR A 22 -57.66 8.65 32.55
N PHE A 23 -57.51 9.94 32.85
CA PHE A 23 -56.50 10.77 32.19
C PHE A 23 -55.08 10.43 32.66
N VAL A 24 -54.90 10.10 33.95
CA VAL A 24 -53.62 9.65 34.50
C VAL A 24 -53.22 8.27 33.93
N ILE A 25 -54.18 7.35 33.80
CA ILE A 25 -53.99 6.03 33.21
C ILE A 25 -53.61 6.18 31.72
N PHE A 26 -54.24 7.09 30.98
CA PHE A 26 -53.93 7.37 29.57
C PHE A 26 -52.55 7.99 29.40
N LEU A 27 -52.14 8.92 30.25
CA LEU A 27 -50.78 9.49 30.29
C LEU A 27 -49.72 8.44 30.64
N LEU A 28 -50.00 7.56 31.59
CA LEU A 28 -49.10 6.45 31.95
C LEU A 28 -48.95 5.45 30.80
N PHE A 29 -50.04 5.17 30.06
CA PHE A 29 -50.00 4.32 28.87
C PHE A 29 -49.19 4.94 27.71
N ILE A 30 -49.30 6.25 27.50
CA ILE A 30 -48.50 6.98 26.51
C ILE A 30 -47.04 7.01 26.94
N CYS A 31 -46.74 7.33 28.20
CA CYS A 31 -45.37 7.30 28.72
C CYS A 31 -44.74 5.89 28.64
N ALA A 32 -45.52 4.85 28.98
CA ALA A 32 -45.05 3.48 28.85
C ALA A 32 -44.76 3.08 27.38
N LYS A 33 -45.66 3.47 26.44
CA LYS A 33 -45.45 3.23 25.00
C LYS A 33 -44.25 4.01 24.47
N VAL A 34 -44.05 5.27 24.87
CA VAL A 34 -42.87 6.07 24.45
C VAL A 34 -41.59 5.50 25.02
N THR A 35 -41.63 4.99 26.27
CA THR A 35 -40.45 4.35 26.89
C THR A 35 -40.14 3.01 26.25
N ILE A 36 -41.14 2.20 25.90
CA ILE A 36 -40.97 0.92 25.19
C ILE A 36 -40.49 1.17 23.76
N PHE A 37 -41.05 2.16 23.06
CA PHE A 37 -40.63 2.52 21.70
C PHE A 37 -39.21 3.09 21.70
N GLY A 38 -38.86 3.91 22.71
CA GLY A 38 -37.47 4.37 22.90
C GLY A 38 -36.48 3.23 23.16
N LYS A 39 -36.87 2.26 23.98
CA LYS A 39 -36.03 1.04 24.21
C LYS A 39 -35.91 0.16 22.97
N ILE A 40 -36.99 0.03 22.17
CA ILE A 40 -36.95 -0.71 20.91
C ILE A 40 -36.08 0.02 19.88
N LEU A 41 -36.18 1.35 19.78
CA LEU A 41 -35.28 2.15 18.91
C LEU A 41 -33.80 2.03 19.35
N MET A 42 -33.49 2.12 20.64
CA MET A 42 -32.14 1.91 21.16
C MET A 42 -31.64 0.48 20.98
N SER A 43 -32.53 -0.53 21.02
CA SER A 43 -32.14 -1.92 20.73
C SER A 43 -31.96 -2.18 19.24
N MET A 44 -32.58 -1.39 18.37
CA MET A 44 -32.38 -1.47 16.93
C MET A 44 -31.08 -0.76 16.48
N GLU A 45 -30.60 0.27 17.19
CA GLU A 45 -29.29 0.87 16.93
C GLU A 45 -28.14 -0.11 17.14
N ASN A 46 -28.30 -1.11 18.00
CA ASN A 46 -27.31 -2.16 18.23
C ASN A 46 -27.38 -3.34 17.24
N GLN A 47 -28.25 -3.33 16.23
CA GLN A 47 -28.38 -4.40 15.23
C GLN A 47 -27.61 -4.16 13.94
N TYR A 48 -27.08 -2.95 13.72
CA TYR A 48 -26.30 -2.65 12.51
C TYR A 48 -24.84 -3.01 12.72
N GLN A 49 -24.39 -4.06 12.03
CA GLN A 49 -22.99 -4.41 11.95
C GLN A 49 -22.32 -3.48 10.92
N TYR A 50 -21.60 -2.46 11.39
CA TYR A 50 -20.84 -1.58 10.53
C TYR A 50 -19.55 -2.27 10.10
N PHE A 51 -19.34 -2.38 8.80
CA PHE A 51 -18.06 -2.83 8.28
C PHE A 51 -16.98 -1.77 8.53
N LYS A 52 -15.79 -2.21 8.92
CA LYS A 52 -14.63 -1.33 9.01
C LYS A 52 -14.37 -0.71 7.64
N ARG A 53 -14.39 0.62 7.55
CA ARG A 53 -14.30 1.37 6.28
C ARG A 53 -13.08 0.96 5.44
N ASP A 54 -11.91 0.82 6.07
CA ASP A 54 -10.66 0.52 5.37
C ASP A 54 -10.63 -0.92 4.83
N ILE A 55 -11.19 -1.88 5.56
CA ILE A 55 -11.36 -3.26 5.07
C ILE A 55 -12.39 -3.32 3.92
N SER A 56 -13.47 -2.53 4.01
CA SER A 56 -14.43 -2.41 2.92
C SER A 56 -13.80 -1.81 1.66
N TRP A 57 -12.92 -0.81 1.83
CA TRP A 57 -12.17 -0.21 0.72
C TRP A 57 -11.21 -1.22 0.07
N LEU A 58 -10.51 -2.03 0.86
CA LEU A 58 -9.67 -3.11 0.33
C LEU A 58 -10.49 -4.13 -0.48
N SER A 59 -11.70 -4.47 -0.02
CA SER A 59 -12.63 -5.33 -0.77
C SER A 59 -13.07 -4.71 -2.09
N PHE A 60 -13.25 -3.38 -2.15
CA PHE A 60 -13.49 -2.67 -3.40
C PHE A 60 -12.29 -2.75 -4.34
N ASN A 61 -11.08 -2.44 -3.85
CA ASN A 61 -9.88 -2.47 -4.68
C ASN A 61 -9.54 -3.90 -5.16
N TYR A 62 -9.88 -4.90 -4.36
CA TYR A 62 -9.74 -6.30 -4.77
C TYR A 62 -10.61 -6.64 -5.99
N ARG A 63 -11.84 -6.13 -6.08
CA ARG A 63 -12.68 -6.30 -7.27
C ARG A 63 -12.04 -5.69 -8.53
N VAL A 64 -11.32 -4.57 -8.39
CA VAL A 64 -10.52 -4.00 -9.49
C VAL A 64 -9.43 -4.99 -9.95
N LEU A 65 -8.78 -5.70 -9.01
CA LEU A 65 -7.80 -6.73 -9.36
C LEU A 65 -8.44 -7.91 -10.09
N LEU A 66 -9.64 -8.33 -9.70
CA LEU A 66 -10.34 -9.46 -10.32
C LEU A 66 -10.70 -9.22 -11.79
N GLU A 67 -10.88 -7.98 -12.24
CA GLU A 67 -11.05 -7.65 -13.66
C GLU A 67 -9.86 -8.11 -14.51
N ALA A 68 -8.66 -8.18 -13.92
CA ALA A 68 -7.49 -8.73 -14.60
C ALA A 68 -7.57 -10.25 -14.84
N GLU A 69 -8.42 -10.96 -14.13
CA GLU A 69 -8.65 -12.39 -14.29
C GLU A 69 -9.68 -12.71 -15.41
N ASP A 70 -10.51 -11.76 -15.80
CA ASP A 70 -11.55 -11.92 -16.81
C ASP A 70 -10.96 -12.07 -18.20
N ASP A 71 -11.05 -13.28 -18.77
CA ASP A 71 -10.54 -13.62 -20.10
C ASP A 71 -11.35 -12.99 -21.25
N THR A 72 -12.52 -12.41 -20.98
CA THR A 72 -13.32 -11.69 -21.97
C THR A 72 -12.79 -10.29 -22.29
N LEU A 73 -11.97 -9.74 -21.37
CA LEU A 73 -11.36 -8.43 -21.55
C LEU A 73 -10.09 -8.51 -22.42
N PRO A 74 -9.80 -7.45 -23.20
CA PRO A 74 -8.54 -7.34 -23.93
C PRO A 74 -7.33 -7.45 -22.98
N LEU A 75 -6.29 -8.18 -23.41
CA LEU A 75 -5.12 -8.45 -22.56
C LEU A 75 -4.47 -7.18 -22.00
N TYR A 76 -4.41 -6.11 -22.80
CA TYR A 76 -3.85 -4.83 -22.35
C TYR A 76 -4.67 -4.20 -21.21
N GLU A 77 -6.00 -4.27 -21.28
CA GLU A 77 -6.86 -3.78 -20.21
C GLU A 77 -6.69 -4.58 -18.92
N ARG A 78 -6.53 -5.90 -19.05
CA ARG A 78 -6.23 -6.77 -17.89
C ARG A 78 -4.93 -6.38 -17.19
N ILE A 79 -3.89 -6.03 -17.94
CA ILE A 79 -2.63 -5.51 -17.40
C ILE A 79 -2.86 -4.15 -16.73
N ASN A 80 -3.68 -3.28 -17.33
CA ASN A 80 -4.04 -1.99 -16.75
C ASN A 80 -4.75 -2.14 -15.41
N PHE A 81 -5.66 -3.11 -15.24
CA PHE A 81 -6.33 -3.35 -13.97
C PHE A 81 -5.37 -3.75 -12.84
N ILE A 82 -4.33 -4.54 -13.13
CA ILE A 82 -3.25 -4.81 -12.16
C ILE A 82 -2.51 -3.54 -11.76
N SER A 83 -2.26 -2.65 -12.72
CA SER A 83 -1.60 -1.37 -12.47
C SER A 83 -2.48 -0.43 -11.63
N ILE A 84 -3.77 -0.32 -11.95
CA ILE A 84 -4.75 0.47 -11.20
C ILE A 84 -4.86 -0.04 -9.76
N TYR A 85 -5.03 -1.36 -9.58
CA TYR A 85 -5.04 -1.98 -8.26
C TYR A 85 -3.80 -1.60 -7.43
N SER A 86 -2.62 -1.70 -8.04
CA SER A 86 -1.35 -1.42 -7.38
C SER A 86 -1.19 0.04 -7.01
N SER A 87 -1.62 0.96 -7.89
CA SER A 87 -1.59 2.41 -7.65
C SER A 87 -2.56 2.83 -6.55
N ASN A 88 -3.77 2.30 -6.58
CA ASN A 88 -4.78 2.53 -5.54
C ASN A 88 -4.29 2.05 -4.17
N LEU A 89 -3.68 0.86 -4.13
CA LEU A 89 -3.14 0.31 -2.89
C LEU A 89 -1.98 1.15 -2.35
N GLU A 90 -1.14 1.70 -3.22
CA GLU A 90 -0.05 2.59 -2.81
C GLU A 90 -0.58 3.88 -2.18
N GLU A 91 -1.59 4.51 -2.80
CA GLU A 91 -2.24 5.71 -2.27
C GLU A 91 -2.93 5.45 -0.94
N PHE A 92 -3.60 4.30 -0.81
CA PHE A 92 -4.20 3.86 0.45
C PHE A 92 -3.18 3.77 1.60
N TYR A 93 -1.99 3.22 1.33
CA TYR A 93 -0.94 3.16 2.34
C TYR A 93 -0.37 4.53 2.69
N LYS A 94 -0.22 5.42 1.70
CA LYS A 94 0.34 6.76 1.90
C LYS A 94 -0.56 7.69 2.69
N ILE A 95 -1.87 7.50 2.61
CA ILE A 95 -2.84 8.36 3.29
C ILE A 95 -3.41 7.64 4.50
N ARG A 96 -4.12 6.53 4.30
CA ARG A 96 -4.90 5.87 5.36
C ARG A 96 -4.05 5.09 6.35
N VAL A 97 -3.17 4.24 5.84
CA VAL A 97 -2.33 3.41 6.71
C VAL A 97 -1.28 4.26 7.42
N ALA A 98 -0.81 5.35 6.79
CA ALA A 98 0.10 6.30 7.42
C ALA A 98 -0.53 6.95 8.66
N ASP A 99 -1.78 7.43 8.57
CA ASP A 99 -2.54 7.98 9.70
C ASP A 99 -2.68 6.95 10.84
N HIS A 100 -3.09 5.74 10.50
CA HIS A 100 -3.22 4.67 11.50
C HIS A 100 -1.87 4.34 12.15
N LYS A 101 -0.79 4.32 11.39
CA LYS A 101 0.55 4.11 11.96
C LYS A 101 1.00 5.24 12.88
N ALA A 102 0.67 6.48 12.57
CA ALA A 102 0.97 7.61 13.43
C ALA A 102 0.28 7.48 14.81
N ILE A 103 -0.97 7.02 14.83
CA ILE A 103 -1.70 6.70 16.06
C ILE A 103 -1.05 5.51 16.79
N ALA A 104 -0.84 4.41 16.08
CA ALA A 104 -0.32 3.16 16.64
C ALA A 104 1.10 3.31 17.23
N THR A 105 1.91 4.23 16.71
CA THR A 105 3.28 4.51 17.20
C THR A 105 3.35 5.63 18.24
N GLY A 106 2.21 6.24 18.60
CA GLY A 106 2.15 7.37 19.54
C GLY A 106 2.66 8.70 18.96
N ALA A 107 2.83 8.79 17.64
CA ALA A 107 3.18 10.05 16.97
C ALA A 107 1.97 11.02 16.91
N ALA A 108 0.74 10.50 16.95
CA ALA A 108 -0.49 11.25 17.14
C ALA A 108 -1.05 10.99 18.54
N GLN A 109 -1.57 12.04 19.19
CA GLN A 109 -2.19 11.89 20.52
C GLN A 109 -3.50 11.12 20.42
N SER A 110 -3.62 10.05 21.20
CA SER A 110 -4.83 9.21 21.29
C SER A 110 -4.86 8.51 22.66
N ASP A 111 -6.05 8.12 23.10
CA ASP A 111 -6.21 7.27 24.28
C ASP A 111 -5.74 5.83 24.00
N GLU A 112 -5.48 5.09 25.07
CA GLU A 112 -4.90 3.75 25.00
C GLU A 112 -5.82 2.74 24.26
N GLU A 113 -7.14 2.86 24.39
CA GLU A 113 -8.13 2.02 23.72
C GLU A 113 -8.10 2.26 22.19
N THR A 114 -8.03 3.53 21.77
CA THR A 114 -7.90 3.91 20.36
C THR A 114 -6.57 3.40 19.77
N VAL A 115 -5.47 3.50 20.49
CA VAL A 115 -4.16 2.96 20.06
C VAL A 115 -4.27 1.46 19.83
N GLN A 116 -4.79 0.71 20.80
CA GLN A 116 -4.91 -0.75 20.69
C GLN A 116 -5.81 -1.18 19.53
N SER A 117 -6.98 -0.57 19.39
CA SER A 117 -7.91 -0.86 18.28
C SER A 117 -7.32 -0.51 16.90
N THR A 118 -6.45 0.51 16.85
CA THR A 118 -5.76 0.92 15.62
C THR A 118 -4.65 -0.06 15.24
N ILE A 119 -3.90 -0.60 16.21
CA ILE A 119 -2.92 -1.65 15.98
C ILE A 119 -3.61 -2.88 15.36
N GLU A 120 -4.71 -3.34 15.95
CA GLU A 120 -5.50 -4.46 15.43
C GLU A 120 -6.03 -4.21 14.01
N LEU A 121 -6.44 -2.98 13.72
CA LEU A 121 -6.87 -2.59 12.37
C LEU A 121 -5.72 -2.64 11.37
N VAL A 122 -4.54 -2.13 11.72
CA VAL A 122 -3.34 -2.17 10.84
C VAL A 122 -2.93 -3.61 10.56
N ASP A 123 -2.99 -4.48 11.55
CA ASP A 123 -2.68 -5.91 11.37
C ASP A 123 -3.71 -6.58 10.45
N ALA A 124 -5.00 -6.30 10.61
CA ALA A 124 -6.05 -6.81 9.74
C ALA A 124 -5.89 -6.31 8.29
N ILE A 125 -5.52 -5.04 8.10
CA ILE A 125 -5.21 -4.46 6.79
C ILE A 125 -4.04 -5.20 6.14
N ASN A 126 -2.94 -5.39 6.88
CA ASN A 126 -1.75 -6.06 6.35
C ASN A 126 -2.03 -7.52 5.98
N LEU A 127 -2.81 -8.24 6.78
CA LEU A 127 -3.22 -9.61 6.51
C LEU A 127 -4.02 -9.70 5.19
N GLU A 128 -5.03 -8.84 5.04
CA GLU A 128 -5.86 -8.82 3.82
C GLU A 128 -5.05 -8.41 2.59
N VAL A 129 -4.17 -7.40 2.72
CA VAL A 129 -3.30 -6.98 1.62
C VAL A 129 -2.35 -8.09 1.19
N ASN A 130 -1.75 -8.83 2.13
CA ASN A 130 -0.87 -9.95 1.78
C ASN A 130 -1.61 -11.02 0.99
N ARG A 131 -2.84 -11.39 1.40
CA ARG A 131 -3.70 -12.32 0.66
C ARG A 131 -3.97 -11.82 -0.77
N GLN A 132 -4.33 -10.55 -0.93
CA GLN A 132 -4.58 -9.95 -2.25
C GLN A 132 -3.32 -9.86 -3.11
N MET A 133 -2.15 -9.67 -2.49
CA MET A 133 -0.87 -9.68 -3.22
C MET A 133 -0.51 -11.06 -3.75
N GLU A 134 -0.82 -12.13 -3.01
CA GLU A 134 -0.67 -13.52 -3.50
C GLU A 134 -1.58 -13.76 -4.71
N ASP A 135 -2.85 -13.35 -4.66
CA ASP A 135 -3.76 -13.42 -5.82
C ASP A 135 -3.26 -12.61 -7.01
N ARG A 136 -2.72 -11.41 -6.77
CA ARG A 136 -2.13 -10.59 -7.84
C ARG A 136 -0.98 -11.31 -8.53
N ILE A 137 -0.10 -11.97 -7.77
CA ILE A 137 1.02 -12.75 -8.32
C ILE A 137 0.46 -13.92 -9.12
N ARG A 138 -0.50 -14.66 -8.58
CA ARG A 138 -1.16 -15.79 -9.26
C ARG A 138 -1.80 -15.35 -10.59
N ILE A 139 -2.55 -14.25 -10.59
CA ILE A 139 -3.17 -13.73 -11.82
C ILE A 139 -2.10 -13.35 -12.85
N TYR A 140 -1.05 -12.66 -12.43
CA TYR A 140 0.03 -12.26 -13.31
C TYR A 140 0.73 -13.48 -13.93
N GLU A 141 1.15 -14.44 -13.11
CA GLU A 141 1.93 -15.60 -13.56
C GLU A 141 1.10 -16.62 -14.33
N GLN A 142 -0.14 -16.90 -13.87
CA GLN A 142 -0.96 -17.98 -14.43
C GLN A 142 -1.92 -17.53 -15.52
N LYS A 143 -2.23 -16.24 -15.62
CA LYS A 143 -3.16 -15.70 -16.61
C LYS A 143 -2.50 -14.73 -17.59
N ILE A 144 -1.79 -13.71 -17.09
CA ILE A 144 -1.22 -12.65 -17.95
C ILE A 144 -0.02 -13.15 -18.76
N LEU A 145 0.97 -13.75 -18.11
CA LEU A 145 2.17 -14.23 -18.81
C LEU A 145 1.88 -15.29 -19.86
N PRO A 146 1.02 -16.31 -19.62
CA PRO A 146 0.63 -17.26 -20.65
C PRO A 146 -0.13 -16.60 -21.80
N ALA A 147 -0.99 -15.62 -21.52
CA ALA A 147 -1.72 -14.88 -22.55
C ALA A 147 -0.77 -14.02 -23.42
N LEU A 148 0.24 -13.39 -22.83
CA LEU A 148 1.30 -12.71 -23.58
C LEU A 148 2.05 -13.68 -24.48
N LYS A 149 2.48 -14.83 -23.96
CA LYS A 149 3.18 -15.88 -24.72
C LYS A 149 2.33 -16.40 -25.89
N LYS A 150 1.03 -16.58 -25.72
CA LYS A 150 0.09 -16.95 -26.78
C LYS A 150 0.06 -15.91 -27.92
N ASN A 151 0.29 -14.64 -27.58
CA ASN A 151 0.39 -13.53 -28.54
C ASN A 151 1.83 -13.26 -29.01
N HIS A 152 2.72 -14.24 -28.92
CA HIS A 152 4.13 -14.15 -29.33
C HIS A 152 4.96 -13.10 -28.55
N ILE A 153 4.53 -12.71 -27.36
CA ILE A 153 5.26 -11.80 -26.48
C ILE A 153 5.82 -12.62 -25.30
N ILE A 154 7.12 -12.79 -25.28
CA ILE A 154 7.82 -13.56 -24.24
C ILE A 154 8.48 -12.59 -23.27
N PHE A 155 8.04 -12.64 -22.01
CA PHE A 155 8.61 -11.84 -20.96
C PHE A 155 9.60 -12.67 -20.16
N TYR A 156 10.87 -12.31 -20.21
CA TYR A 156 11.89 -12.96 -19.39
C TYR A 156 11.76 -12.51 -17.94
N GLN A 157 11.80 -13.48 -17.05
CA GLN A 157 11.77 -13.25 -15.61
C GLN A 157 13.11 -13.66 -15.00
N SER A 158 13.65 -12.78 -14.17
CA SER A 158 14.90 -13.02 -13.44
C SER A 158 16.06 -13.45 -14.35
N ARG A 159 16.68 -14.59 -14.07
CA ARG A 159 17.87 -15.08 -14.78
C ARG A 159 17.57 -16.07 -15.92
N ASN A 160 16.31 -16.35 -16.18
CA ASN A 160 15.91 -17.32 -17.19
C ASN A 160 15.91 -16.70 -18.59
N VAL A 161 17.09 -16.31 -19.06
CA VAL A 161 17.31 -15.78 -20.41
C VAL A 161 17.76 -16.93 -21.31
N GLU A 162 17.17 -17.03 -22.48
CA GLU A 162 17.57 -18.03 -23.47
C GLU A 162 19.01 -17.78 -23.97
N PRO A 163 19.79 -18.82 -24.22
CA PRO A 163 21.21 -18.70 -24.58
C PRO A 163 21.51 -17.74 -25.75
N PHE A 164 20.61 -17.68 -26.73
CA PHE A 164 20.76 -16.80 -27.90
C PHE A 164 20.62 -15.30 -27.59
N HIS A 165 20.17 -14.93 -26.38
CA HIS A 165 20.11 -13.55 -25.92
C HIS A 165 21.22 -13.19 -24.91
N HIS A 166 22.01 -14.13 -24.41
CA HIS A 166 23.02 -13.87 -23.39
C HIS A 166 24.00 -12.78 -23.81
N ASP A 167 24.49 -12.84 -25.04
CA ASP A 167 25.47 -11.87 -25.56
C ASP A 167 24.87 -10.48 -25.69
N PHE A 168 23.61 -10.39 -26.14
CA PHE A 168 22.90 -9.11 -26.20
C PHE A 168 22.71 -8.51 -24.82
N VAL A 169 22.20 -9.29 -23.85
CA VAL A 169 21.95 -8.85 -22.47
C VAL A 169 23.24 -8.36 -21.81
N ARG A 170 24.35 -9.11 -22.00
CA ARG A 170 25.65 -8.75 -21.41
C ARG A 170 26.27 -7.52 -22.03
N ARG A 171 26.16 -7.36 -23.35
CA ARG A 171 26.62 -6.15 -24.05
C ARG A 171 25.79 -4.95 -23.68
N PHE A 172 24.47 -5.05 -23.76
CA PHE A 172 23.54 -3.98 -23.41
C PHE A 172 23.74 -3.51 -21.95
N PHE A 173 23.94 -4.47 -21.03
CA PHE A 173 24.27 -4.13 -19.65
C PHE A 173 25.54 -3.28 -19.56
N ARG A 174 26.62 -3.67 -20.20
CA ARG A 174 27.92 -2.97 -20.12
C ARG A 174 27.90 -1.58 -20.75
N GLU A 175 27.23 -1.46 -21.88
CA GLU A 175 27.23 -0.22 -22.66
C GLU A 175 26.18 0.79 -22.16
N GLU A 176 24.97 0.33 -21.85
CA GLU A 176 23.83 1.20 -21.60
C GLU A 176 23.43 1.31 -20.14
N ILE A 177 23.73 0.33 -19.28
CA ILE A 177 23.25 0.30 -17.88
C ILE A 177 24.38 0.56 -16.89
N PHE A 178 25.47 -0.18 -17.00
CA PHE A 178 26.57 -0.20 -16.04
C PHE A 178 27.16 1.19 -15.74
N PRO A 179 27.34 2.11 -16.72
CA PRO A 179 27.88 3.44 -16.47
C PRO A 179 27.03 4.30 -15.50
N PHE A 180 25.76 3.96 -15.34
CA PHE A 180 24.81 4.72 -14.49
C PHE A 180 24.57 4.08 -13.12
N LEU A 181 25.18 2.93 -12.85
CA LEU A 181 25.01 2.23 -11.58
C LEU A 181 26.00 2.74 -10.53
N GLN A 182 25.48 2.99 -9.34
CA GLN A 182 26.29 3.41 -8.19
C GLN A 182 25.90 2.56 -6.98
N PRO A 183 26.60 1.43 -6.73
CA PRO A 183 26.39 0.65 -5.52
C PRO A 183 26.80 1.43 -4.27
N VAL A 184 25.92 1.50 -3.28
CA VAL A 184 26.16 2.16 -2.00
C VAL A 184 26.17 1.12 -0.90
N PRO A 185 27.22 1.01 -0.08
CA PRO A 185 27.23 0.08 1.03
C PRO A 185 26.17 0.49 2.08
N VAL A 186 25.48 -0.52 2.60
CA VAL A 186 24.44 -0.33 3.62
C VAL A 186 25.09 -0.11 4.97
N SER A 187 24.91 1.06 5.55
CA SER A 187 25.19 1.34 6.96
C SER A 187 23.91 1.81 7.65
N LYS A 188 23.74 1.47 8.94
CA LYS A 188 22.49 1.75 9.71
C LYS A 188 21.98 3.19 9.54
N ASP A 189 22.89 4.17 9.50
CA ASP A 189 22.52 5.59 9.53
C ASP A 189 22.34 6.22 8.13
N LYS A 190 22.78 5.57 7.07
CA LYS A 190 22.78 6.16 5.71
C LYS A 190 21.70 5.61 4.77
N VAL A 191 21.19 4.40 5.02
CA VAL A 191 20.27 3.73 4.11
C VAL A 191 18.93 4.45 4.01
N ILE A 192 18.35 4.84 5.14
CA ILE A 192 17.02 5.47 5.20
C ILE A 192 17.01 6.80 4.44
N SER A 193 18.08 7.59 4.55
CA SER A 193 18.20 8.86 3.84
C SER A 193 18.48 8.71 2.34
N PHE A 194 19.08 7.60 1.92
CA PHE A 194 19.34 7.27 0.53
C PHE A 194 18.09 6.83 -0.23
N LEU A 195 17.21 6.07 0.43
CA LEU A 195 15.98 5.54 -0.16
C LEU A 195 14.92 6.66 -0.27
N ARG A 196 14.61 7.07 -1.48
CA ARG A 196 13.59 8.08 -1.79
C ARG A 196 12.23 7.44 -2.00
N ASP A 197 11.18 8.21 -1.71
CA ASP A 197 9.80 7.80 -1.95
C ASP A 197 9.57 7.36 -3.39
N ASN A 198 8.82 6.29 -3.53
CA ASN A 198 8.35 5.73 -4.81
C ASN A 198 9.46 5.48 -5.85
N ARG A 199 10.65 5.07 -5.38
CA ARG A 199 11.77 4.69 -6.25
C ARG A 199 12.13 3.24 -6.06
N LEU A 200 12.51 2.59 -7.15
CA LEU A 200 13.00 1.21 -7.12
C LEU A 200 14.52 1.21 -6.92
N TYR A 201 14.95 0.32 -6.07
CA TYR A 201 16.35 0.03 -5.76
C TYR A 201 16.58 -1.46 -5.87
N LEU A 202 17.82 -1.85 -6.07
CA LEU A 202 18.26 -3.22 -5.94
C LEU A 202 19.10 -3.34 -4.67
N ALA A 203 18.64 -4.17 -3.74
CA ALA A 203 19.39 -4.56 -2.54
C ALA A 203 20.11 -5.88 -2.82
N VAL A 204 21.39 -5.96 -2.49
CA VAL A 204 22.22 -7.13 -2.77
C VAL A 204 22.96 -7.54 -1.51
N ARG A 205 22.89 -8.84 -1.19
CA ARG A 205 23.70 -9.48 -0.14
C ARG A 205 24.82 -10.25 -0.79
N LEU A 206 26.03 -9.94 -0.38
CA LEU A 206 27.28 -10.44 -0.95
C LEU A 206 28.11 -11.19 0.09
N GLN A 207 28.84 -12.20 -0.39
CA GLN A 207 29.85 -12.90 0.38
C GLN A 207 31.23 -12.62 -0.24
N GLN A 208 32.14 -12.02 0.53
CA GLN A 208 33.50 -11.77 0.03
C GLN A 208 34.26 -13.08 -0.16
N LYS A 209 34.80 -13.28 -1.36
CA LYS A 209 35.61 -14.44 -1.69
C LYS A 209 36.89 -14.44 -0.86
N GLY A 210 37.36 -15.64 -0.52
CA GLY A 210 38.63 -15.82 0.23
C GLY A 210 38.52 -15.66 1.75
N LEU A 211 37.37 -15.21 2.29
CA LEU A 211 37.15 -15.17 3.74
C LEU A 211 36.38 -16.40 4.23
N PRO A 212 36.77 -17.02 5.37
CA PRO A 212 36.07 -18.17 5.92
C PRO A 212 34.65 -17.81 6.39
N PRO A 213 33.74 -18.80 6.47
CA PRO A 213 32.38 -18.57 7.03
C PRO A 213 32.42 -17.96 8.41
N GLY A 214 31.61 -16.90 8.65
CA GLY A 214 31.56 -16.19 9.92
C GLY A 214 32.66 -15.15 10.15
N ALA A 215 33.62 -15.00 9.26
CA ALA A 215 34.65 -13.95 9.39
C ALA A 215 34.02 -12.55 9.36
N PRO A 216 34.49 -11.62 10.21
CA PRO A 216 34.05 -10.22 10.18
C PRO A 216 34.26 -9.61 8.78
N GLY A 217 33.23 -8.93 8.27
CA GLY A 217 33.26 -8.29 6.95
C GLY A 217 33.03 -9.22 5.75
N ARG A 218 32.89 -10.54 5.96
CA ARG A 218 32.58 -11.48 4.86
C ARG A 218 31.23 -11.18 4.21
N THR A 219 30.19 -10.97 5.01
CA THR A 219 28.86 -10.61 4.51
C THR A 219 28.78 -9.10 4.38
N GLN A 220 28.44 -8.62 3.19
CA GLN A 220 28.27 -7.21 2.91
C GLN A 220 26.93 -6.97 2.22
N TYR A 221 26.36 -5.80 2.46
CA TYR A 221 25.08 -5.38 1.89
C TYR A 221 25.28 -4.11 1.09
N PHE A 222 24.71 -4.09 -0.11
CA PHE A 222 24.72 -2.92 -0.98
C PHE A 222 23.31 -2.61 -1.45
N VAL A 223 23.07 -1.33 -1.69
CA VAL A 223 21.85 -0.85 -2.33
C VAL A 223 22.24 0.02 -3.51
N MET A 224 21.60 -0.17 -4.65
CA MET A 224 21.81 0.66 -5.83
C MET A 224 20.47 1.14 -6.39
N LYS A 225 20.44 2.41 -6.81
CA LYS A 225 19.28 3.01 -7.46
C LYS A 225 19.20 2.52 -8.90
N GLN A 226 17.98 2.20 -9.35
CA GLN A 226 17.72 1.84 -10.74
C GLN A 226 17.78 3.09 -11.64
N PRO A 227 18.44 3.03 -12.82
CA PRO A 227 18.70 4.19 -13.66
C PRO A 227 17.56 4.54 -14.64
N TYR A 228 16.29 4.46 -14.23
CA TYR A 228 15.11 4.71 -15.10
C TYR A 228 15.05 6.09 -15.76
N SER A 229 15.84 7.05 -15.30
CA SER A 229 15.92 8.36 -15.94
C SER A 229 16.82 8.37 -17.18
N LYS A 230 17.56 7.29 -17.41
CA LYS A 230 18.55 7.13 -18.48
C LYS A 230 18.21 5.99 -19.43
N VAL A 231 17.70 4.90 -18.87
CA VAL A 231 17.39 3.65 -19.60
C VAL A 231 15.92 3.30 -19.34
N PRO A 232 15.14 2.93 -20.38
CA PRO A 232 13.77 2.46 -20.21
C PRO A 232 13.70 1.26 -19.25
N ARG A 233 12.57 1.11 -18.55
CA ARG A 233 12.37 -0.04 -17.65
C ARG A 233 12.20 -1.34 -18.40
N PHE A 234 11.52 -1.29 -19.56
CA PHE A 234 11.28 -2.44 -20.42
C PHE A 234 12.26 -2.40 -21.58
N ILE A 235 13.05 -3.46 -21.71
CA ILE A 235 14.02 -3.59 -22.78
C ILE A 235 13.51 -4.64 -23.76
N GLU A 236 13.38 -4.25 -25.01
CA GLU A 236 13.10 -5.16 -26.11
C GLU A 236 14.42 -5.82 -26.54
N LEU A 237 14.43 -7.15 -26.56
CA LEU A 237 15.55 -7.95 -27.02
C LEU A 237 15.36 -8.29 -28.51
N PRO A 238 16.42 -8.73 -29.21
CA PRO A 238 16.31 -9.11 -30.60
C PRO A 238 15.23 -10.15 -30.85
N LYS A 239 14.41 -9.91 -31.87
CA LYS A 239 13.32 -10.81 -32.24
C LYS A 239 13.88 -12.13 -32.77
N VAL A 240 13.27 -13.24 -32.36
CA VAL A 240 13.63 -14.58 -32.87
C VAL A 240 12.37 -15.25 -33.42
N GLY A 241 12.37 -15.54 -34.71
CA GLY A 241 11.18 -16.02 -35.43
C GLY A 241 10.04 -15.00 -35.35
N ASN A 242 8.87 -15.44 -34.91
CA ASN A 242 7.70 -14.59 -34.71
C ASN A 242 7.57 -14.03 -33.31
N ASN A 243 8.49 -14.36 -32.41
CA ASN A 243 8.39 -13.99 -31.01
C ASN A 243 9.12 -12.67 -30.71
N TYR A 244 8.48 -11.79 -29.95
CA TYR A 244 9.04 -10.60 -29.34
C TYR A 244 9.48 -10.95 -27.92
N TYR A 245 10.63 -10.46 -27.51
CA TYR A 245 11.21 -10.75 -26.21
C TYR A 245 11.38 -9.46 -25.43
N LEU A 246 10.91 -9.44 -24.20
CA LEU A 246 10.98 -8.30 -23.30
C LEU A 246 11.65 -8.71 -21.98
N MET A 247 12.41 -7.81 -21.40
CA MET A 247 13.05 -8.01 -20.10
C MET A 247 13.04 -6.72 -19.29
N PHE A 248 12.87 -6.83 -17.98
CA PHE A 248 13.04 -5.68 -17.11
C PHE A 248 14.52 -5.32 -16.95
N ILE A 249 14.81 -4.01 -16.85
CA ILE A 249 16.16 -3.54 -16.57
C ILE A 249 16.70 -4.11 -15.25
N GLU A 250 15.85 -4.28 -14.23
CA GLU A 250 16.21 -4.88 -12.96
C GLU A 250 16.69 -6.32 -13.12
N ASP A 251 16.10 -7.09 -14.01
CA ASP A 251 16.51 -8.47 -14.29
C ASP A 251 17.82 -8.53 -15.10
N ILE A 252 18.02 -7.58 -16.02
CA ILE A 252 19.31 -7.42 -16.71
C ILE A 252 20.42 -7.12 -15.71
N ILE A 253 20.17 -6.26 -14.73
CA ILE A 253 21.14 -5.94 -13.67
C ILE A 253 21.39 -7.16 -12.80
N LYS A 254 20.33 -7.88 -12.36
CA LYS A 254 20.46 -9.12 -11.56
C LYS A 254 21.28 -10.20 -12.30
N ALA A 255 21.14 -10.31 -13.62
CA ALA A 255 21.90 -11.25 -14.46
C ALA A 255 23.39 -10.91 -14.59
N ASN A 256 23.80 -9.67 -14.26
CA ASN A 256 25.18 -9.17 -14.42
C ASN A 256 25.80 -8.67 -13.11
N LEU A 257 25.32 -9.15 -11.95
CA LEU A 257 25.87 -8.74 -10.64
C LEU A 257 27.32 -9.15 -10.45
N ASP A 258 27.79 -10.20 -11.15
CA ASP A 258 29.18 -10.61 -11.19
C ASP A 258 30.11 -9.53 -11.75
N VAL A 259 29.62 -8.71 -12.70
CA VAL A 259 30.38 -7.60 -13.30
C VAL A 259 30.43 -6.41 -12.34
N ILE A 260 29.34 -6.18 -11.58
CA ILE A 260 29.25 -5.05 -10.64
C ILE A 260 30.11 -5.30 -9.40
N PHE A 261 30.17 -6.56 -8.93
CA PHE A 261 30.83 -6.96 -7.69
C PHE A 261 31.91 -8.01 -7.92
N PRO A 262 33.00 -7.67 -8.61
CA PRO A 262 34.10 -8.59 -8.79
C PRO A 262 34.74 -8.94 -7.42
N GLY A 263 35.01 -10.22 -7.19
CA GLY A 263 35.57 -10.69 -5.91
C GLY A 263 34.54 -11.05 -4.84
N TYR A 264 33.24 -10.99 -5.16
CA TYR A 264 32.17 -11.44 -4.30
C TYR A 264 31.33 -12.54 -4.94
N ASP A 265 30.73 -13.35 -4.10
CA ASP A 265 29.62 -14.24 -4.47
C ASP A 265 28.30 -13.58 -4.09
N VAL A 266 27.36 -13.54 -5.02
CA VAL A 266 26.03 -12.99 -4.79
C VAL A 266 25.19 -14.04 -4.09
N GLU A 267 24.83 -13.79 -2.81
CA GLU A 267 23.99 -14.69 -2.04
C GLU A 267 22.51 -14.48 -2.35
N SER A 268 22.08 -13.23 -2.37
CA SER A 268 20.71 -12.86 -2.74
C SER A 268 20.63 -11.42 -3.27
N SER A 269 19.58 -11.15 -4.04
CA SER A 269 19.30 -9.81 -4.57
C SER A 269 17.79 -9.60 -4.68
N TYR A 270 17.31 -8.45 -4.23
CA TYR A 270 15.88 -8.10 -4.20
C TYR A 270 15.69 -6.69 -4.75
N CYS A 271 14.66 -6.53 -5.59
CA CYS A 271 14.18 -5.19 -5.90
C CYS A 271 13.34 -4.71 -4.73
N ILE A 272 13.66 -3.54 -4.23
CA ILE A 272 12.98 -2.93 -3.09
C ILE A 272 12.39 -1.58 -3.46
N LYS A 273 11.26 -1.27 -2.88
CA LYS A 273 10.58 0.02 -3.00
C LYS A 273 10.04 0.43 -1.64
N ILE A 274 10.20 1.70 -1.30
CA ILE A 274 9.54 2.29 -0.14
C ILE A 274 8.52 3.31 -0.59
N SER A 275 7.42 3.38 0.16
CA SER A 275 6.46 4.47 0.09
C SER A 275 6.48 5.23 1.41
N ARG A 276 6.51 6.55 1.32
CA ARG A 276 6.53 7.44 2.47
C ARG A 276 5.20 8.14 2.62
N ASP A 277 4.91 8.53 3.84
CA ASP A 277 3.76 9.35 4.15
C ASP A 277 3.68 10.59 3.25
N ALA A 278 2.49 10.85 2.73
CA ALA A 278 2.20 12.00 1.88
C ALA A 278 1.72 13.21 2.70
N ASP A 279 1.21 12.99 3.92
CA ASP A 279 0.53 14.01 4.69
C ASP A 279 1.49 14.86 5.53
N ILE A 280 1.16 16.15 5.57
CA ILE A 280 1.74 17.14 6.46
C ILE A 280 0.74 17.32 7.60
N LEU A 281 0.93 16.60 8.71
CA LEU A 281 0.17 16.88 9.93
C LEU A 281 0.47 18.33 10.36
N ILE A 282 -0.50 19.23 10.20
CA ILE A 282 -0.44 20.61 10.68
C ILE A 282 -1.13 20.61 12.04
N ASP A 283 -0.50 21.20 13.03
CA ASP A 283 -1.11 21.40 14.34
C ASP A 283 -2.18 22.50 14.23
N ASP A 284 -3.45 22.13 14.33
CA ASP A 284 -4.59 23.05 14.19
C ASP A 284 -4.62 24.15 15.27
N ALA A 285 -3.82 23.98 16.34
CA ALA A 285 -3.69 24.95 17.43
C ALA A 285 -2.62 26.03 17.17
N ALA A 286 -1.86 25.97 16.06
CA ALA A 286 -0.76 26.88 15.79
C ALA A 286 -1.22 28.19 15.15
N ASN A 287 -0.57 29.31 15.50
CA ASN A 287 -0.78 30.62 14.89
C ASN A 287 -0.32 30.65 13.43
N THR A 288 -0.85 31.55 12.59
CA THR A 288 -0.61 31.63 11.14
C THR A 288 0.89 31.69 10.78
N SER A 289 1.73 32.37 11.58
CA SER A 289 3.19 32.44 11.40
C SER A 289 3.89 31.12 11.72
N GLU A 290 3.43 30.40 12.73
CA GLU A 290 3.93 29.07 13.11
C GLU A 290 3.50 28.01 12.09
N ILE A 291 2.31 28.12 11.54
CA ILE A 291 1.81 27.25 10.45
C ILE A 291 2.73 27.41 9.22
N ILE A 292 3.10 28.63 8.82
CA ILE A 292 3.98 28.87 7.68
C ILE A 292 5.37 28.26 7.93
N GLU A 293 5.89 28.37 9.14
CA GLU A 293 7.20 27.83 9.50
C GLU A 293 7.18 26.30 9.61
N GLN A 294 6.09 25.74 10.18
CA GLN A 294 5.82 24.32 10.19
C GLN A 294 5.68 23.76 8.77
N VAL A 295 4.94 24.43 7.88
CA VAL A 295 4.81 24.05 6.47
C VAL A 295 6.17 24.07 5.78
N LYS A 296 6.98 25.13 5.95
CA LYS A 296 8.33 25.21 5.37
C LYS A 296 9.25 24.08 5.88
N THR A 297 9.18 23.79 7.16
CA THR A 297 10.00 22.76 7.81
C THR A 297 9.53 21.36 7.39
N LYS A 298 8.22 21.14 7.33
CA LYS A 298 7.60 19.87 6.92
C LYS A 298 7.72 19.63 5.41
N VAL A 299 7.67 20.67 4.57
CA VAL A 299 8.00 20.56 3.12
C VAL A 299 9.45 20.16 2.91
N LYS A 300 10.39 20.64 3.75
CA LYS A 300 11.78 20.13 3.76
C LYS A 300 11.84 18.69 4.28
N LYS A 301 11.04 18.32 5.30
CA LYS A 301 10.90 16.96 5.83
C LYS A 301 10.14 16.01 4.91
N ARG A 302 9.34 16.49 3.96
CA ARG A 302 8.66 15.67 2.93
C ARG A 302 9.61 14.75 2.15
N LYS A 303 10.89 15.12 2.06
CA LYS A 303 11.93 14.23 1.53
C LYS A 303 12.30 13.09 2.49
N ILE A 304 11.84 13.14 3.74
CA ILE A 304 12.21 12.25 4.85
C ILE A 304 10.94 11.84 5.65
N GLY A 305 9.75 11.86 5.05
CA GLY A 305 8.52 11.36 5.68
C GLY A 305 8.69 9.91 6.15
N ASP A 306 7.93 9.49 7.16
CA ASP A 306 8.01 8.15 7.72
C ASP A 306 7.65 7.09 6.68
N VAL A 307 8.28 5.93 6.76
CA VAL A 307 8.03 4.83 5.84
C VAL A 307 6.69 4.19 6.18
N CYS A 308 5.71 4.36 5.30
CA CYS A 308 4.39 3.75 5.47
C CYS A 308 4.29 2.36 4.84
N ARG A 309 5.07 2.07 3.79
CA ARG A 309 5.08 0.77 3.12
C ARG A 309 6.49 0.41 2.62
N PHE A 310 6.85 -0.86 2.80
CA PHE A 310 8.03 -1.48 2.22
C PHE A 310 7.60 -2.67 1.34
N VAL A 311 8.07 -2.71 0.10
CA VAL A 311 7.76 -3.77 -0.87
C VAL A 311 9.06 -4.32 -1.42
N TYR A 312 9.14 -5.65 -1.57
CA TYR A 312 10.25 -6.34 -2.21
C TYR A 312 9.75 -7.51 -3.07
N ASP A 313 10.56 -7.98 -4.03
CA ASP A 313 10.28 -9.13 -4.89
C ASP A 313 10.84 -10.44 -4.33
#